data_a944ecce7c7d27cf6ed13cc1fed16e8c
#
_entry.id   a944ecce7c7d27cf6ed13cc1fed16e8c
#
_cell.length_a   1.000
_cell.length_b   1.000
_cell.length_c   1.000
_cell.angle_alpha   90.00
_cell.angle_beta   90.00
_cell.angle_gamma   90.00
#
_symmetry.space_group_name_H-M   'P 1'
#
loop_
_entity.id
_entity.type
_entity.pdbx_description
1 polymer ?
#
loop_
_entity_poly.entity_id
_entity_poly.type
_entity_poly.pdbx_seq_one_letter_code
_entity_poly.pdbx_strand_id
1 'polypeptide(L)'
;MPIVLSDVTFAYPRATKPLIHNLSLTFAIGWTCLLGDNGCGKTTLAKLAAGLLEPQQGTIQRLDYVAWCPQDPQQAPEALLDFACAYDPLARSLRSRLALQDDMPWRFAQLSCGEQKKLQVAVALWQQPDALILDEPTNHIDHQARRQLLEVLQQFKGTGILVSHDRQLLGLLGNRCACFEQG
;
A
#
# COMPACT_ATOMS: atom_id res chain seq x y z
N MET A 1 12.80 -2.31 -10.67
CA MET A 1 12.12 -3.07 -11.76
C MET A 1 10.61 -2.81 -11.68
N PRO A 2 9.79 -3.07 -12.72
CA PRO A 2 8.33 -2.97 -12.67
C PRO A 2 7.68 -4.25 -12.14
N ILE A 3 6.42 -4.14 -11.64
CA ILE A 3 5.51 -5.28 -11.51
C ILE A 3 4.72 -5.38 -12.81
N VAL A 4 4.69 -6.56 -13.44
CA VAL A 4 4.06 -6.78 -14.75
C VAL A 4 2.98 -7.86 -14.64
N LEU A 5 1.76 -7.50 -15.00
CA LEU A 5 0.63 -8.42 -15.14
C LEU A 5 0.42 -8.70 -16.63
N SER A 6 0.25 -9.98 -17.01
CA SER A 6 0.00 -10.42 -18.38
C SER A 6 -1.20 -11.35 -18.42
N ASP A 7 -2.26 -10.91 -19.11
CA ASP A 7 -3.50 -11.64 -19.35
C ASP A 7 -4.15 -12.20 -18.08
N VAL A 8 -4.07 -11.45 -16.98
CA VAL A 8 -4.52 -11.86 -15.66
C VAL A 8 -6.04 -11.93 -15.58
N THR A 9 -6.54 -13.07 -15.17
CA THR A 9 -7.95 -13.30 -14.84
C THR A 9 -8.07 -13.80 -13.42
N PHE A 10 -8.98 -13.21 -12.65
CA PHE A 10 -9.22 -13.57 -11.25
C PHE A 10 -10.70 -13.51 -10.87
N ALA A 11 -11.17 -14.55 -10.18
CA ALA A 11 -12.48 -14.58 -9.51
C ALA A 11 -12.32 -15.07 -8.08
N TYR A 12 -13.12 -14.52 -7.16
CA TYR A 12 -13.22 -15.10 -5.82
C TYR A 12 -13.93 -16.46 -5.83
N PRO A 13 -13.65 -17.34 -4.86
CA PRO A 13 -14.39 -18.60 -4.72
C PRO A 13 -15.89 -18.36 -4.70
N ARG A 14 -16.66 -19.14 -5.48
CA ARG A 14 -18.12 -19.03 -5.63
C ARG A 14 -18.63 -17.82 -6.44
N ALA A 15 -17.77 -16.97 -6.97
CA ALA A 15 -18.21 -15.93 -7.89
C ALA A 15 -18.62 -16.56 -9.23
N THR A 16 -19.71 -16.07 -9.80
CA THR A 16 -20.24 -16.55 -11.10
C THR A 16 -19.52 -15.94 -12.30
N LYS A 17 -18.84 -14.80 -12.07
CA LYS A 17 -18.08 -14.09 -13.10
C LYS A 17 -16.71 -13.65 -12.53
N PRO A 18 -15.66 -13.59 -13.35
CA PRO A 18 -14.39 -13.05 -12.92
C PRO A 18 -14.55 -11.56 -12.55
N LEU A 19 -13.86 -11.14 -11.47
CA LEU A 19 -13.78 -9.75 -11.07
C LEU A 19 -12.73 -8.99 -11.91
N ILE A 20 -11.67 -9.67 -12.31
CA ILE A 20 -10.64 -9.17 -13.23
C ILE A 20 -10.60 -10.14 -14.40
N HIS A 21 -10.69 -9.63 -15.62
CA HIS A 21 -10.73 -10.45 -16.83
C HIS A 21 -9.70 -9.98 -17.84
N ASN A 22 -8.77 -10.88 -18.20
CA ASN A 22 -7.75 -10.69 -19.24
C ASN A 22 -7.00 -9.34 -19.13
N LEU A 23 -6.58 -8.98 -17.91
CA LEU A 23 -5.93 -7.70 -17.63
C LEU A 23 -4.42 -7.81 -17.86
N SER A 24 -3.89 -6.93 -18.71
CA SER A 24 -2.44 -6.71 -18.84
C SER A 24 -2.11 -5.28 -18.39
N LEU A 25 -1.22 -5.14 -17.40
CA LEU A 25 -0.88 -3.85 -16.79
C LEU A 25 0.55 -3.89 -16.25
N THR A 26 1.25 -2.75 -16.36
CA THR A 26 2.60 -2.60 -15.81
C THR A 26 2.64 -1.48 -14.79
N PHE A 27 3.05 -1.80 -13.55
CA PHE A 27 3.39 -0.82 -12.53
C PHE A 27 4.89 -0.53 -12.58
N ALA A 28 5.23 0.60 -13.16
CA ALA A 28 6.62 1.04 -13.28
C ALA A 28 7.09 1.77 -12.00
N ILE A 29 8.40 2.04 -11.89
CA ILE A 29 8.98 2.84 -10.80
C ILE A 29 8.25 4.17 -10.66
N GLY A 30 8.03 4.61 -9.43
CA GLY A 30 7.20 5.74 -9.05
C GLY A 30 5.77 5.31 -8.71
N TRP A 31 4.90 6.25 -8.36
CA TRP A 31 3.56 5.97 -7.89
C TRP A 31 2.56 5.78 -9.03
N THR A 32 1.80 4.70 -8.97
CA THR A 32 0.61 4.47 -9.81
C THR A 32 -0.63 4.44 -8.91
N CYS A 33 -1.59 5.30 -9.19
CA CYS A 33 -2.85 5.37 -8.47
C CYS A 33 -3.92 4.53 -9.15
N LEU A 34 -4.57 3.66 -8.39
CA LEU A 34 -5.72 2.87 -8.84
C LEU A 34 -7.00 3.62 -8.54
N LEU A 35 -7.70 4.03 -9.58
CA LEU A 35 -8.95 4.79 -9.52
C LEU A 35 -10.13 3.93 -10.01
N GLY A 36 -11.33 4.23 -9.54
CA GLY A 36 -12.55 3.56 -9.95
C GLY A 36 -13.57 3.47 -8.81
N ASP A 37 -14.77 3.00 -9.11
CA ASP A 37 -15.86 2.87 -8.14
C ASP A 37 -15.56 1.83 -7.05
N ASN A 38 -16.32 1.91 -5.95
CA ASN A 38 -16.23 0.90 -4.90
C ASN A 38 -16.67 -0.47 -5.44
N GLY A 39 -15.89 -1.50 -5.12
CA GLY A 39 -16.17 -2.87 -5.58
C GLY A 39 -15.69 -3.21 -6.98
N CYS A 40 -15.12 -2.28 -7.77
CA CYS A 40 -14.62 -2.58 -9.12
C CYS A 40 -13.35 -3.47 -9.15
N GLY A 41 -12.73 -3.78 -8.01
CA GLY A 41 -11.58 -4.70 -7.94
C GLY A 41 -10.22 -4.07 -7.66
N LYS A 42 -10.13 -2.78 -7.29
CA LYS A 42 -8.85 -2.09 -6.97
C LYS A 42 -8.02 -2.80 -5.92
N THR A 43 -8.63 -3.06 -4.75
CA THR A 43 -7.98 -3.81 -3.66
C THR A 43 -7.58 -5.22 -4.09
N THR A 44 -8.39 -5.88 -4.91
CA THR A 44 -8.09 -7.21 -5.45
C THR A 44 -6.88 -7.17 -6.37
N LEU A 45 -6.81 -6.20 -7.27
CA LEU A 45 -5.66 -6.00 -8.14
C LEU A 45 -4.39 -5.69 -7.34
N ALA A 46 -4.50 -4.82 -6.34
CA ALA A 46 -3.41 -4.48 -5.44
C ALA A 46 -2.90 -5.72 -4.67
N LYS A 47 -3.82 -6.59 -4.18
CA LYS A 47 -3.47 -7.87 -3.54
C LYS A 47 -2.81 -8.88 -4.49
N LEU A 48 -3.26 -8.95 -5.75
CA LEU A 48 -2.61 -9.76 -6.78
C LEU A 48 -1.19 -9.27 -7.05
N ALA A 49 -1.00 -7.96 -7.18
CA ALA A 49 0.33 -7.36 -7.35
C ALA A 49 1.24 -7.59 -6.13
N ALA A 50 0.66 -7.61 -4.92
CA ALA A 50 1.37 -7.90 -3.67
C ALA A 50 1.70 -9.39 -3.46
N GLY A 51 1.15 -10.31 -4.26
CA GLY A 51 1.30 -11.75 -4.04
C GLY A 51 0.43 -12.33 -2.93
N LEU A 52 -0.54 -11.56 -2.43
CA LEU A 52 -1.51 -12.01 -1.43
C LEU A 52 -2.66 -12.82 -2.04
N LEU A 53 -2.82 -12.74 -3.35
CA LEU A 53 -3.74 -13.53 -4.16
C LEU A 53 -3.00 -14.03 -5.40
N GLU A 54 -3.39 -15.22 -5.88
CA GLU A 54 -2.86 -15.78 -7.13
C GLU A 54 -3.91 -15.73 -8.24
N PRO A 55 -3.53 -15.36 -9.46
CA PRO A 55 -4.44 -15.33 -10.59
C PRO A 55 -4.86 -16.74 -10.99
N GLN A 56 -6.09 -16.88 -11.53
CA GLN A 56 -6.55 -18.16 -12.10
C GLN A 56 -5.99 -18.40 -13.50
N GLN A 57 -5.71 -17.31 -14.24
CA GLN A 57 -5.08 -17.33 -15.55
C GLN A 57 -4.14 -16.14 -15.70
N GLY A 58 -3.19 -16.26 -16.60
CA GLY A 58 -2.17 -15.24 -16.83
C GLY A 58 -0.98 -15.37 -15.86
N THR A 59 -0.10 -14.37 -15.88
CA THR A 59 1.12 -14.35 -15.06
C THR A 59 1.34 -12.98 -14.44
N ILE A 60 1.96 -12.97 -13.25
CA ILE A 60 2.38 -11.75 -12.58
C ILE A 60 3.86 -11.85 -12.25
N GLN A 61 4.67 -11.01 -12.90
CA GLN A 61 6.06 -10.84 -12.55
C GLN A 61 6.14 -9.81 -11.41
N ARG A 62 6.54 -10.27 -10.23
CA ARG A 62 6.68 -9.45 -9.01
C ARG A 62 8.14 -9.09 -8.75
N LEU A 63 8.35 -8.13 -7.89
CA LEU A 63 9.65 -7.79 -7.32
C LEU A 63 9.96 -8.72 -6.15
N ASP A 64 11.23 -8.81 -5.78
CA ASP A 64 11.69 -9.73 -4.73
C ASP A 64 11.06 -9.38 -3.38
N TYR A 65 10.93 -8.09 -3.08
CA TYR A 65 10.32 -7.65 -1.84
C TYR A 65 9.22 -6.61 -2.06
N VAL A 66 7.98 -7.01 -1.78
CA VAL A 66 6.78 -6.18 -1.89
C VAL A 66 6.16 -6.00 -0.51
N ALA A 67 6.12 -4.76 0.00
CA ALA A 67 5.43 -4.43 1.23
C ALA A 67 3.96 -4.07 0.97
N TRP A 68 3.08 -4.60 1.80
CA TRP A 68 1.64 -4.36 1.77
C TRP A 68 1.17 -3.62 3.02
N CYS A 69 0.51 -2.48 2.85
CA CYS A 69 -0.20 -1.78 3.92
C CYS A 69 -1.71 -1.93 3.70
N PRO A 70 -2.40 -2.72 4.53
CA PRO A 70 -3.84 -2.97 4.42
C PRO A 70 -4.66 -1.72 4.69
N GLN A 71 -5.92 -1.72 4.26
CA GLN A 71 -6.88 -0.66 4.58
C GLN A 71 -7.15 -0.59 6.09
N ASP A 72 -7.28 -1.73 6.76
CA ASP A 72 -7.54 -1.82 8.20
C ASP A 72 -6.31 -1.33 9.00
N PRO A 73 -6.44 -0.22 9.78
CA PRO A 73 -5.35 0.27 10.61
C PRO A 73 -5.04 -0.62 11.81
N GLN A 74 -5.99 -1.45 12.26
CA GLN A 74 -5.82 -2.32 13.44
C GLN A 74 -4.92 -3.54 13.16
N GLN A 75 -4.67 -3.84 11.89
CA GLN A 75 -3.77 -4.93 11.52
C GLN A 75 -2.32 -4.54 11.80
N ALA A 76 -1.75 -5.08 12.88
CA ALA A 76 -0.36 -4.82 13.25
C ALA A 76 0.59 -5.39 12.19
N PRO A 77 1.64 -4.65 11.77
CA PRO A 77 2.68 -5.19 10.89
C PRO A 77 3.46 -6.31 11.57
N GLU A 78 3.85 -7.35 10.83
CA GLU A 78 4.64 -8.46 11.37
C GLU A 78 5.97 -7.98 11.98
N ALA A 79 6.68 -7.06 11.32
CA ALA A 79 7.95 -6.49 11.77
C ALA A 79 7.80 -5.32 12.76
N LEU A 80 6.63 -5.16 13.40
CA LEU A 80 6.37 -4.03 14.31
C LEU A 80 7.35 -4.00 15.49
N LEU A 81 7.63 -5.15 16.10
CA LEU A 81 8.53 -5.24 17.25
C LEU A 81 10.00 -5.10 16.84
N ASP A 82 10.37 -5.57 15.66
CA ASP A 82 11.70 -5.36 15.10
C ASP A 82 11.95 -3.86 14.87
N PHE A 83 10.96 -3.17 14.28
CA PHE A 83 10.99 -1.71 14.14
C PHE A 83 11.06 -1.00 15.48
N ALA A 84 10.33 -1.48 16.51
CA ALA A 84 10.37 -0.91 17.86
C ALA A 84 11.80 -0.92 18.44
N CYS A 85 12.53 -2.00 18.20
CA CYS A 85 13.92 -2.18 18.67
C CYS A 85 14.98 -1.58 17.72
N ALA A 86 14.59 -1.08 16.55
CA ALA A 86 15.52 -0.53 15.57
C ALA A 86 15.91 0.93 15.92
N TYR A 87 17.23 1.18 15.97
CA TYR A 87 17.80 2.52 16.22
C TYR A 87 18.71 3.00 15.08
N ASP A 88 18.59 2.38 13.92
CA ASP A 88 19.29 2.81 12.70
C ASP A 88 18.81 4.20 12.23
N PRO A 89 19.57 4.89 11.35
CA PRO A 89 19.23 6.23 10.89
C PRO A 89 17.86 6.33 10.22
N LEU A 90 17.44 5.29 9.47
CA LEU A 90 16.15 5.28 8.79
C LEU A 90 14.99 5.18 9.78
N ALA A 91 15.08 4.25 10.76
CA ALA A 91 14.08 4.10 11.81
C ALA A 91 13.88 5.40 12.60
N ARG A 92 14.98 6.07 13.00
CA ARG A 92 14.92 7.37 13.69
C ARG A 92 14.29 8.47 12.83
N SER A 93 14.67 8.54 11.55
CA SER A 93 14.10 9.51 10.60
C SER A 93 12.60 9.32 10.43
N LEU A 94 12.13 8.07 10.27
CA LEU A 94 10.71 7.76 10.12
C LEU A 94 9.93 8.10 11.40
N ARG A 95 10.45 7.76 12.59
CA ARG A 95 9.81 8.15 13.87
C ARG A 95 9.67 9.65 13.97
N SER A 96 10.75 10.40 13.74
CA SER A 96 10.73 11.87 13.83
C SER A 96 9.72 12.49 12.86
N ARG A 97 9.73 12.08 11.59
CA ARG A 97 8.87 12.66 10.54
C ARG A 97 7.41 12.33 10.69
N LEU A 98 7.10 11.13 11.18
CA LEU A 98 5.73 10.69 11.44
C LEU A 98 5.26 11.01 12.87
N ALA A 99 6.10 11.71 13.67
CA ALA A 99 5.83 12.02 15.07
C ALA A 99 5.42 10.77 15.87
N LEU A 100 6.18 9.67 15.72
CA LEU A 100 5.98 8.41 16.44
C LEU A 100 6.79 8.44 17.73
N GLN A 101 6.15 8.08 18.85
CA GLN A 101 6.81 7.89 20.13
C GLN A 101 7.35 6.46 20.25
N ASP A 102 8.42 6.26 21.02
CA ASP A 102 9.10 4.98 21.14
C ASP A 102 8.24 3.89 21.82
N ASP A 103 7.25 4.28 22.61
CA ASP A 103 6.31 3.37 23.29
C ASP A 103 5.14 2.92 22.39
N MET A 104 4.85 3.63 21.30
CA MET A 104 3.70 3.35 20.43
C MET A 104 3.64 1.93 19.88
N PRO A 105 4.75 1.31 19.42
CA PRO A 105 4.69 -0.07 18.93
C PRO A 105 4.22 -1.07 20.00
N TRP A 106 4.56 -0.84 21.27
CA TRP A 106 4.21 -1.72 22.38
C TRP A 106 2.74 -1.65 22.82
N ARG A 107 2.08 -0.54 22.47
CA ARG A 107 0.65 -0.30 22.75
C ARG A 107 -0.17 -0.12 21.48
N PHE A 108 0.23 -0.73 20.38
CA PHE A 108 -0.36 -0.57 19.04
C PHE A 108 -1.89 -0.63 19.03
N ALA A 109 -2.50 -1.60 19.72
CA ALA A 109 -3.95 -1.78 19.78
C ALA A 109 -4.70 -0.63 20.50
N GLN A 110 -4.00 0.21 21.28
CA GLN A 110 -4.57 1.34 22.03
C GLN A 110 -4.44 2.67 21.28
N LEU A 111 -3.73 2.68 20.17
CA LEU A 111 -3.49 3.87 19.36
C LEU A 111 -4.73 4.26 18.56
N SER A 112 -4.83 5.54 18.22
CA SER A 112 -5.80 6.02 17.25
C SER A 112 -5.54 5.40 15.85
N CYS A 113 -6.57 5.32 15.01
CA CYS A 113 -6.44 4.82 13.64
C CYS A 113 -5.33 5.53 12.85
N GLY A 114 -5.16 6.84 13.06
CA GLY A 114 -4.11 7.62 12.40
C GLY A 114 -2.70 7.24 12.86
N GLU A 115 -2.50 7.01 14.17
CA GLU A 115 -1.22 6.56 14.72
C GLU A 115 -0.89 5.13 14.27
N GLN A 116 -1.86 4.23 14.30
CA GLN A 116 -1.71 2.87 13.77
C GLN A 116 -1.30 2.88 12.31
N LYS A 117 -1.96 3.72 11.48
CA LYS A 117 -1.63 3.85 10.06
C LYS A 117 -0.23 4.41 9.84
N LYS A 118 0.19 5.41 10.60
CA LYS A 118 1.56 5.93 10.55
C LYS A 118 2.59 4.87 10.90
N LEU A 119 2.32 4.03 11.90
CA LEU A 119 3.20 2.90 12.25
C LEU A 119 3.24 1.84 11.14
N GLN A 120 2.10 1.46 10.55
CA GLN A 120 2.07 0.53 9.41
C GLN A 120 2.97 1.01 8.27
N VAL A 121 2.83 2.28 7.88
CA VAL A 121 3.63 2.86 6.79
C VAL A 121 5.10 3.01 7.19
N ALA A 122 5.39 3.39 8.44
CA ALA A 122 6.77 3.48 8.94
C ALA A 122 7.49 2.13 8.88
N VAL A 123 6.86 1.07 9.37
CA VAL A 123 7.41 -0.30 9.34
C VAL A 123 7.63 -0.75 7.91
N ALA A 124 6.66 -0.55 7.02
CA ALA A 124 6.78 -0.93 5.61
C ALA A 124 7.93 -0.21 4.91
N LEU A 125 8.10 1.10 5.13
CA LEU A 125 9.19 1.88 4.56
C LEU A 125 10.56 1.54 5.18
N TRP A 126 10.60 1.25 6.48
CA TRP A 126 11.83 0.85 7.17
C TRP A 126 12.42 -0.45 6.62
N GLN A 127 11.58 -1.36 6.22
CA GLN A 127 11.99 -2.61 5.58
C GLN A 127 12.58 -2.43 4.17
N GLN A 128 12.60 -1.21 3.63
CA GLN A 128 13.18 -0.84 2.33
C GLN A 128 12.68 -1.72 1.16
N PRO A 129 11.37 -1.83 0.94
CA PRO A 129 10.82 -2.69 -0.10
C PRO A 129 11.12 -2.16 -1.51
N ASP A 130 11.21 -3.08 -2.48
CA ASP A 130 11.29 -2.74 -3.91
C ASP A 130 9.97 -2.16 -4.42
N ALA A 131 8.85 -2.67 -3.87
CA ALA A 131 7.53 -2.11 -4.11
C ALA A 131 6.75 -1.90 -2.80
N LEU A 132 5.99 -0.79 -2.75
CA LEU A 132 5.11 -0.44 -1.64
C LEU A 132 3.68 -0.29 -2.15
N ILE A 133 2.78 -1.08 -1.59
CA ILE A 133 1.36 -1.08 -1.96
C ILE A 133 0.54 -0.59 -0.77
N LEU A 134 -0.22 0.47 -0.96
CA LEU A 134 -1.04 1.10 0.06
C LEU A 134 -2.52 1.03 -0.34
N ASP A 135 -3.34 0.42 0.53
CA ASP A 135 -4.77 0.35 0.35
C ASP A 135 -5.47 1.36 1.28
N GLU A 136 -6.03 2.43 0.70
CA GLU A 136 -6.73 3.53 1.38
C GLU A 136 -5.98 4.06 2.63
N PRO A 137 -4.71 4.51 2.48
CA PRO A 137 -3.86 4.84 3.63
C PRO A 137 -4.29 6.08 4.39
N THR A 138 -5.20 6.90 3.84
CA THR A 138 -5.66 8.16 4.45
C THR A 138 -7.08 8.09 4.99
N ASN A 139 -7.72 6.92 4.97
CA ASN A 139 -9.05 6.76 5.54
C ASN A 139 -9.01 6.91 7.07
N HIS A 140 -9.96 7.69 7.60
CA HIS A 140 -10.15 7.91 9.05
C HIS A 140 -8.95 8.53 9.77
N ILE A 141 -8.06 9.22 9.06
CA ILE A 141 -6.94 9.96 9.66
C ILE A 141 -7.15 11.47 9.55
N ASP A 142 -6.62 12.20 10.53
CA ASP A 142 -6.69 13.66 10.54
C ASP A 142 -5.76 14.31 9.50
N HIS A 143 -5.93 15.61 9.30
CA HIS A 143 -5.17 16.37 8.30
C HIS A 143 -3.66 16.38 8.57
N GLN A 144 -3.24 16.40 9.85
CA GLN A 144 -1.82 16.42 10.23
C GLN A 144 -1.15 15.08 9.93
N ALA A 145 -1.77 13.96 10.32
CA ALA A 145 -1.28 12.62 10.04
C ALA A 145 -1.20 12.37 8.52
N ARG A 146 -2.21 12.83 7.75
CA ARG A 146 -2.20 12.77 6.28
C ARG A 146 -1.00 13.49 5.68
N ARG A 147 -0.71 14.72 6.14
CA ARG A 147 0.43 15.49 5.66
C ARG A 147 1.76 14.79 5.97
N GLN A 148 1.92 14.28 7.19
CA GLN A 148 3.12 13.53 7.59
C GLN A 148 3.34 12.28 6.74
N LEU A 149 2.27 11.51 6.47
CA LEU A 149 2.33 10.34 5.57
C LEU A 149 2.75 10.74 4.17
N LEU A 150 2.17 11.80 3.62
CA LEU A 150 2.50 12.29 2.29
C LEU A 150 3.99 12.64 2.17
N GLU A 151 4.54 13.37 3.15
CA GLU A 151 5.95 13.80 3.16
C GLU A 151 6.93 12.61 3.16
N VAL A 152 6.63 11.51 3.83
CA VAL A 152 7.49 10.32 3.80
C VAL A 152 7.30 9.51 2.53
N LEU A 153 6.07 9.40 2.02
CA LEU A 153 5.75 8.64 0.81
C LEU A 153 6.35 9.27 -0.46
N GLN A 154 6.47 10.61 -0.51
CA GLN A 154 7.12 11.32 -1.63
C GLN A 154 8.61 10.94 -1.78
N GLN A 155 9.25 10.44 -0.73
CA GLN A 155 10.67 10.05 -0.78
C GLN A 155 10.88 8.61 -1.22
N PHE A 156 9.81 7.82 -1.29
CA PHE A 156 9.91 6.45 -1.77
C PHE A 156 10.28 6.41 -3.26
N LYS A 157 11.32 5.65 -3.61
CA LYS A 157 11.91 5.59 -4.95
C LYS A 157 11.62 4.28 -5.69
N GLY A 158 10.95 3.33 -5.04
CA GLY A 158 10.55 2.06 -5.63
C GLY A 158 9.30 2.15 -6.49
N THR A 159 8.68 1.00 -6.73
CA THR A 159 7.38 0.89 -7.40
C THR A 159 6.27 1.06 -6.36
N GLY A 160 5.53 2.17 -6.43
CA GLY A 160 4.40 2.47 -5.55
C GLY A 160 3.06 2.17 -6.21
N ILE A 161 2.17 1.46 -5.51
CA ILE A 161 0.77 1.29 -5.90
C ILE A 161 -0.10 1.88 -4.81
N LEU A 162 -0.99 2.79 -5.18
CA LEU A 162 -1.87 3.50 -4.26
C LEU A 162 -3.32 3.28 -4.66
N VAL A 163 -4.08 2.62 -3.80
CA VAL A 163 -5.54 2.61 -3.88
C VAL A 163 -6.05 3.73 -2.99
N SER A 164 -6.66 4.77 -3.56
CA SER A 164 -7.22 5.85 -2.77
C SER A 164 -8.26 6.66 -3.53
N HIS A 165 -9.21 7.22 -2.78
CA HIS A 165 -10.15 8.24 -3.24
C HIS A 165 -9.72 9.66 -2.85
N ASP A 166 -8.61 9.82 -2.14
CA ASP A 166 -8.08 11.10 -1.70
C ASP A 166 -7.40 11.86 -2.84
N ARG A 167 -8.11 12.86 -3.37
CA ARG A 167 -7.62 13.67 -4.50
C ARG A 167 -6.32 14.42 -4.22
N GLN A 168 -6.06 14.81 -2.97
CA GLN A 168 -4.82 15.49 -2.61
C GLN A 168 -3.64 14.51 -2.65
N LEU A 169 -3.82 13.32 -2.07
CA LEU A 169 -2.82 12.26 -2.10
C LEU A 169 -2.50 11.84 -3.54
N LEU A 170 -3.55 11.66 -4.36
CA LEU A 170 -3.43 11.32 -5.77
C LEU A 170 -2.69 12.41 -6.57
N GLY A 171 -2.98 13.68 -6.33
CA GLY A 171 -2.36 14.80 -7.05
C GLY A 171 -0.88 15.02 -6.68
N LEU A 172 -0.45 14.64 -5.48
CA LEU A 172 0.91 14.86 -4.98
C LEU A 172 1.84 13.65 -5.13
N LEU A 173 1.30 12.44 -5.14
CA LEU A 173 2.07 11.20 -5.32
C LEU A 173 1.91 10.61 -6.72
N GLY A 174 0.71 10.72 -7.31
CA GLY A 174 0.35 10.01 -8.53
C GLY A 174 1.02 10.57 -9.77
N ASN A 175 2.08 9.91 -10.21
CA ASN A 175 2.68 10.19 -11.52
C ASN A 175 1.91 9.50 -12.67
N ARG A 176 1.10 8.49 -12.34
CA ARG A 176 0.28 7.70 -13.28
C ARG A 176 -1.03 7.31 -12.61
N CYS A 177 -2.08 7.19 -13.42
CA CYS A 177 -3.38 6.70 -12.98
C CYS A 177 -3.81 5.52 -13.84
N ALA A 178 -4.27 4.44 -13.20
CA ALA A 178 -4.98 3.36 -13.86
C ALA A 178 -6.45 3.40 -13.42
N CYS A 179 -7.34 3.66 -14.38
CA CYS A 179 -8.77 3.70 -14.13
C CYS A 179 -9.37 2.31 -14.30
N PHE A 180 -10.12 1.87 -13.31
CA PHE A 180 -10.90 0.64 -13.33
C PHE A 180 -12.37 1.00 -13.56
N GLU A 181 -12.89 0.57 -14.69
CA GLU A 181 -14.33 0.64 -15.01
C GLU A 181 -14.86 -0.80 -15.01
N GLN A 182 -16.06 -0.98 -14.46
CA GLN A 182 -16.76 -2.25 -14.61
C GLN A 182 -17.23 -2.36 -16.05
N GLY A 183 -16.70 -3.34 -16.78
CA GLY A 183 -17.16 -3.74 -18.11
C GLY A 183 -18.40 -4.64 -18.06
#